data_fab67a3c2cc6ae3c1f7371457f237698
#
_entry.id   fab67a3c2cc6ae3c1f7371457f237698
#
_cell.length_a   1.000
_cell.length_b   1.000
_cell.length_c   1.000
_cell.angle_alpha   90.00
_cell.angle_beta   90.00
_cell.angle_gamma   90.00
#
_symmetry.space_group_name_H-M   'P 1'
#
loop_
_entity.id
_entity.type
_entity.pdbx_description
1 polymer ?
#
loop_
_entity_poly.entity_id
_entity_poly.type
_entity_poly.pdbx_seq_one_letter_code
_entity_poly.pdbx_strand_id
1 'polypeptide(L)'
;MFRYFFLKKILVNILFCIFIFRCAFAENNLVIEVAGQSNGKIEITLLPDLAPLHVERIKTLVNSGAYDGVVFHRVIEGFMAQTGDVQFGKTQAFNPELVGRGGSSLPDLPSEFSDMAFVEGTVGMARSNNPDSANSQFFIMFQPAPHLDNKYTVFGTVSSGMDVLSKIKKGDLKRNGAVDNPDFMKKVYLEK
;
A
#
# COMPACT_ATOMS: atom_id res chain seq x y z
N MET A 1 -56.32 12.21 -12.79
CA MET A 1 -55.81 11.18 -11.87
C MET A 1 -54.60 10.42 -12.40
N PHE A 2 -54.41 10.23 -13.69
CA PHE A 2 -53.29 9.52 -14.34
C PHE A 2 -51.94 10.22 -14.32
N ARG A 3 -51.91 11.56 -14.30
CA ARG A 3 -50.63 12.35 -14.33
C ARG A 3 -49.85 12.35 -13.02
N TYR A 4 -50.52 12.18 -11.89
CA TYR A 4 -49.87 12.15 -10.57
C TYR A 4 -49.13 10.82 -10.27
N PHE A 5 -49.59 9.70 -10.85
CA PHE A 5 -48.94 8.41 -10.69
C PHE A 5 -47.63 8.27 -11.47
N PHE A 6 -47.54 8.94 -12.61
CA PHE A 6 -46.33 8.91 -13.44
C PHE A 6 -45.18 9.73 -12.85
N LEU A 7 -45.49 10.89 -12.24
CA LEU A 7 -44.48 11.72 -11.58
C LEU A 7 -43.90 11.03 -10.32
N LYS A 8 -44.71 10.32 -9.54
CA LYS A 8 -44.21 9.57 -8.36
C LYS A 8 -43.28 8.43 -8.73
N LYS A 9 -43.51 7.72 -9.82
CA LYS A 9 -42.61 6.66 -10.31
C LYS A 9 -41.28 7.19 -10.83
N ILE A 10 -41.27 8.33 -11.46
CA ILE A 10 -40.03 8.98 -11.94
C ILE A 10 -39.21 9.51 -10.76
N LEU A 11 -39.85 10.11 -9.75
CA LEU A 11 -39.12 10.59 -8.55
C LEU A 11 -38.51 9.44 -7.72
N VAL A 12 -39.21 8.30 -7.59
CA VAL A 12 -38.70 7.14 -6.87
C VAL A 12 -37.50 6.50 -7.60
N ASN A 13 -37.54 6.43 -8.94
CA ASN A 13 -36.40 5.91 -9.73
C ASN A 13 -35.19 6.84 -9.71
N ILE A 14 -35.38 8.16 -9.71
CA ILE A 14 -34.29 9.13 -9.61
C ILE A 14 -33.66 9.07 -8.21
N LEU A 15 -34.46 8.92 -7.15
CA LEU A 15 -33.92 8.78 -5.78
C LEU A 15 -33.16 7.47 -5.59
N PHE A 16 -33.57 6.38 -6.24
CA PHE A 16 -32.87 5.08 -6.21
C PHE A 16 -31.54 5.11 -6.98
N CYS A 17 -31.48 5.80 -8.13
CA CYS A 17 -30.24 6.00 -8.87
C CYS A 17 -29.21 6.88 -8.12
N ILE A 18 -29.67 7.88 -7.35
CA ILE A 18 -28.75 8.75 -6.57
C ILE A 18 -28.14 7.97 -5.39
N PHE A 19 -28.83 6.94 -4.85
CA PHE A 19 -28.32 6.15 -3.73
C PHE A 19 -27.25 5.12 -4.15
N ILE A 20 -27.28 4.66 -5.41
CA ILE A 20 -26.28 3.69 -5.92
C ILE A 20 -24.94 4.38 -6.25
N PHE A 21 -24.95 5.69 -6.56
CA PHE A 21 -23.74 6.42 -6.96
C PHE A 21 -22.86 6.87 -5.78
N ARG A 22 -23.33 6.74 -4.53
CA ARG A 22 -22.55 7.13 -3.34
C ARG A 22 -21.67 6.03 -2.73
N CYS A 23 -21.74 4.80 -3.24
CA CYS A 23 -21.03 3.67 -2.64
C CYS A 23 -19.69 3.31 -3.33
N ALA A 24 -19.30 4.00 -4.40
CA ALA A 24 -18.14 3.60 -5.21
C ALA A 24 -16.82 4.33 -4.90
N PHE A 25 -16.80 5.32 -4.00
CA PHE A 25 -15.60 6.14 -3.74
C PHE A 25 -14.85 5.84 -2.44
N ALA A 26 -15.30 4.90 -1.61
CA ALA A 26 -14.77 4.72 -0.25
C ALA A 26 -13.74 3.60 -0.07
N GLU A 27 -13.43 2.80 -1.11
CA GLU A 27 -12.60 1.59 -0.93
C GLU A 27 -11.13 1.72 -1.34
N ASN A 28 -10.65 2.92 -1.66
CA ASN A 28 -9.30 3.10 -2.20
C ASN A 28 -8.31 3.74 -1.23
N ASN A 29 -8.69 4.00 0.02
CA ASN A 29 -7.77 4.51 1.02
C ASN A 29 -7.28 3.38 1.92
N LEU A 30 -5.98 3.13 1.86
CA LEU A 30 -5.26 2.21 2.74
C LEU A 30 -4.69 3.00 3.91
N VAL A 31 -5.00 2.58 5.15
CA VAL A 31 -4.47 3.19 6.37
C VAL A 31 -3.50 2.22 7.05
N ILE A 32 -2.30 2.70 7.35
CA ILE A 32 -1.26 2.00 8.09
C ILE A 32 -1.06 2.69 9.44
N GLU A 33 -1.42 2.04 10.54
CA GLU A 33 -1.06 2.49 11.88
C GLU A 33 0.35 2.02 12.19
N VAL A 34 1.29 2.96 12.32
CA VAL A 34 2.69 2.69 12.63
C VAL A 34 2.89 2.69 14.14
N ALA A 35 3.73 1.77 14.63
CA ALA A 35 4.18 1.74 16.02
C ALA A 35 5.66 1.36 16.11
N GLY A 36 6.31 1.82 17.19
CA GLY A 36 7.73 1.65 17.47
C GLY A 36 8.36 2.97 17.89
N GLN A 37 9.48 3.34 17.27
CA GLN A 37 10.08 4.66 17.44
C GLN A 37 9.19 5.74 16.81
N SER A 38 8.66 5.48 15.61
CA SER A 38 7.61 6.29 14.98
C SER A 38 6.24 5.78 15.40
N ASN A 39 5.29 6.70 15.65
CA ASN A 39 3.91 6.38 15.97
C ASN A 39 2.99 7.34 15.24
N GLY A 40 1.93 6.81 14.63
CA GLY A 40 0.93 7.60 13.90
C GLY A 40 0.31 6.82 12.76
N LYS A 41 -0.33 7.53 11.83
CA LYS A 41 -0.97 6.94 10.67
C LYS A 41 -0.31 7.42 9.39
N ILE A 42 -0.22 6.53 8.42
CA ILE A 42 0.11 6.82 7.03
C ILE A 42 -1.10 6.41 6.21
N GLU A 43 -1.63 7.33 5.42
CA GLU A 43 -2.75 7.08 4.53
C GLU A 43 -2.25 7.05 3.09
N ILE A 44 -2.70 6.05 2.33
CA ILE A 44 -2.29 5.82 0.94
C ILE A 44 -3.54 5.75 0.09
N THR A 45 -3.64 6.60 -0.91
CA THR A 45 -4.64 6.46 -1.97
C THR A 45 -4.15 5.40 -2.95
N LEU A 46 -4.90 4.31 -3.08
CA LEU A 46 -4.63 3.23 -4.04
C LEU A 46 -5.04 3.65 -5.45
N LEU A 47 -4.32 3.18 -6.45
CA LEU A 47 -4.47 3.54 -7.86
C LEU A 47 -4.90 2.32 -8.71
N PRO A 48 -6.14 1.84 -8.58
CA PRO A 48 -6.60 0.63 -9.28
C PRO A 48 -6.63 0.76 -10.81
N ASP A 49 -6.80 1.98 -11.33
CA ASP A 49 -6.75 2.22 -12.78
C ASP A 49 -5.33 2.05 -13.34
N LEU A 50 -4.30 2.21 -12.51
CA LEU A 50 -2.90 2.13 -12.89
C LEU A 50 -2.33 0.71 -12.72
N ALA A 51 -2.70 0.05 -11.62
CA ALA A 51 -2.18 -1.27 -11.25
C ALA A 51 -3.28 -2.15 -10.62
N PRO A 52 -4.29 -2.57 -11.39
CA PRO A 52 -5.46 -3.28 -10.86
C PRO A 52 -5.10 -4.58 -10.13
N LEU A 53 -4.18 -5.39 -10.65
CA LEU A 53 -3.78 -6.67 -10.02
C LEU A 53 -3.03 -6.45 -8.71
N HIS A 54 -2.16 -5.44 -8.67
CA HIS A 54 -1.39 -5.12 -7.46
C HIS A 54 -2.28 -4.51 -6.38
N VAL A 55 -3.19 -3.60 -6.74
CA VAL A 55 -4.16 -3.03 -5.80
C VAL A 55 -5.05 -4.12 -5.21
N GLU A 56 -5.55 -5.05 -6.02
CA GLU A 56 -6.37 -6.17 -5.54
C GLU A 56 -5.56 -7.09 -4.59
N ARG A 57 -4.28 -7.36 -4.89
CA ARG A 57 -3.39 -8.10 -4.01
C ARG A 57 -3.21 -7.41 -2.66
N ILE A 58 -2.95 -6.11 -2.65
CA ILE A 58 -2.83 -5.33 -1.41
C ILE A 58 -4.13 -5.41 -0.61
N LYS A 59 -5.29 -5.17 -1.24
CA LYS A 59 -6.60 -5.28 -0.58
C LYS A 59 -6.85 -6.68 0.02
N THR A 60 -6.53 -7.73 -0.72
CA THR A 60 -6.66 -9.12 -0.25
C THR A 60 -5.82 -9.36 1.00
N LEU A 61 -4.56 -8.95 1.01
CA LEU A 61 -3.65 -9.13 2.15
C LEU A 61 -4.04 -8.26 3.35
N VAL A 62 -4.55 -7.05 3.11
CA VAL A 62 -5.11 -6.18 4.17
C VAL A 62 -6.33 -6.81 4.81
N ASN A 63 -7.29 -7.26 4.00
CA ASN A 63 -8.54 -7.86 4.49
C ASN A 63 -8.31 -9.15 5.29
N SER A 64 -7.24 -9.90 4.97
CA SER A 64 -6.83 -11.08 5.73
C SER A 64 -6.02 -10.77 6.99
N GLY A 65 -5.67 -9.49 7.27
CA GLY A 65 -4.78 -9.09 8.35
C GLY A 65 -3.33 -9.50 8.14
N ALA A 66 -2.95 -9.86 6.91
CA ALA A 66 -1.59 -10.33 6.61
C ALA A 66 -0.51 -9.29 6.91
N TYR A 67 -0.81 -8.01 6.81
CA TYR A 67 0.14 -6.93 7.09
C TYR A 67 0.22 -6.51 8.56
N ASP A 68 -0.71 -6.92 9.41
CA ASP A 68 -0.68 -6.56 10.84
C ASP A 68 0.60 -7.13 11.49
N GLY A 69 1.35 -6.29 12.18
CA GLY A 69 2.61 -6.62 12.84
C GLY A 69 3.82 -6.76 11.92
N VAL A 70 3.72 -6.42 10.63
CA VAL A 70 4.85 -6.51 9.69
C VAL A 70 5.76 -5.29 9.82
N VAL A 71 7.07 -5.52 9.89
CA VAL A 71 8.09 -4.50 10.14
C VAL A 71 8.51 -3.74 8.88
N PHE A 72 9.02 -2.53 9.05
CA PHE A 72 9.79 -1.80 8.03
C PHE A 72 11.24 -2.29 8.08
N HIS A 73 11.53 -3.37 7.37
CA HIS A 73 12.80 -4.10 7.50
C HIS A 73 13.97 -3.45 6.77
N ARG A 74 13.71 -2.60 5.78
CA ARG A 74 14.73 -1.89 5.00
C ARG A 74 14.33 -0.44 4.82
N VAL A 75 15.11 0.46 5.41
CA VAL A 75 14.83 1.90 5.36
C VAL A 75 16.11 2.65 5.05
N ILE A 76 16.15 3.30 3.89
CA ILE A 76 17.29 4.09 3.43
C ILE A 76 16.90 5.56 3.45
N GLU A 77 17.59 6.35 4.28
CA GLU A 77 17.36 7.77 4.38
C GLU A 77 17.55 8.47 3.01
N GLY A 78 16.63 9.38 2.68
CA GLY A 78 16.65 10.07 1.39
C GLY A 78 16.28 9.20 0.18
N PHE A 79 15.85 7.93 0.40
CA PHE A 79 15.43 7.05 -0.68
C PHE A 79 14.03 6.47 -0.43
N MET A 80 13.90 5.42 0.40
CA MET A 80 12.61 4.77 0.62
C MET A 80 12.53 4.00 1.95
N ALA A 81 11.30 3.68 2.39
CA ALA A 81 10.99 2.72 3.44
C ALA A 81 10.31 1.48 2.82
N GLN A 82 10.91 0.30 2.97
CA GLN A 82 10.38 -0.98 2.46
C GLN A 82 9.85 -1.84 3.59
N THR A 83 8.70 -2.47 3.33
CA THR A 83 7.95 -3.31 4.26
C THR A 83 7.20 -4.43 3.50
N GLY A 84 6.27 -5.11 4.15
CA GLY A 84 5.34 -6.03 3.50
C GLY A 84 5.84 -7.46 3.35
N ASP A 85 6.95 -7.85 3.99
CA ASP A 85 7.33 -9.26 4.10
C ASP A 85 6.45 -9.95 5.15
N VAL A 86 5.34 -10.51 4.67
CA VAL A 86 4.33 -11.15 5.54
C VAL A 86 4.78 -12.51 6.08
N GLN A 87 5.86 -13.07 5.54
CA GLN A 87 6.39 -14.39 5.92
C GLN A 87 7.43 -14.28 7.05
N PHE A 88 8.43 -13.42 6.89
CA PHE A 88 9.58 -13.33 7.81
C PHE A 88 9.64 -12.00 8.58
N GLY A 89 8.79 -11.03 8.22
CA GLY A 89 8.77 -9.70 8.79
C GLY A 89 7.75 -9.48 9.92
N LYS A 90 7.11 -10.51 10.45
CA LYS A 90 6.16 -10.37 11.58
C LYS A 90 6.90 -10.14 12.89
N THR A 91 6.49 -9.14 13.69
CA THR A 91 7.11 -8.84 15.01
C THR A 91 7.18 -10.05 15.94
N GLN A 92 6.16 -10.94 15.91
CA GLN A 92 6.12 -12.15 16.74
C GLN A 92 7.07 -13.26 16.27
N ALA A 93 7.52 -13.20 15.01
CA ALA A 93 8.37 -14.21 14.37
C ALA A 93 9.42 -13.54 13.46
N PHE A 94 9.89 -12.37 13.86
CA PHE A 94 10.87 -11.60 13.09
C PHE A 94 12.16 -12.37 12.92
N ASN A 95 12.54 -12.61 11.66
CA ASN A 95 13.80 -13.26 11.31
C ASN A 95 14.68 -12.27 10.53
N PRO A 96 15.68 -11.65 11.16
CA PRO A 96 16.52 -10.63 10.54
C PRO A 96 17.41 -11.15 9.40
N GLU A 97 17.64 -12.48 9.32
CA GLU A 97 18.44 -13.09 8.25
C GLU A 97 17.62 -13.37 6.99
N LEU A 98 16.31 -13.57 7.13
CA LEU A 98 15.41 -13.95 6.04
C LEU A 98 14.47 -12.81 5.61
N VAL A 99 14.23 -11.83 6.48
CA VAL A 99 13.33 -10.70 6.15
C VAL A 99 13.79 -9.98 4.88
N GLY A 100 12.80 -9.63 4.05
CA GLY A 100 13.04 -9.07 2.72
C GLY A 100 13.12 -10.12 1.61
N ARG A 101 13.12 -11.43 1.95
CA ARG A 101 13.11 -12.53 0.98
C ARG A 101 11.77 -13.26 0.91
N GLY A 102 10.87 -13.01 1.86
CA GLY A 102 9.58 -13.64 1.94
C GLY A 102 8.48 -12.93 1.16
N GLY A 103 7.34 -13.59 1.07
CA GLY A 103 6.12 -13.10 0.42
C GLY A 103 4.88 -13.74 1.02
N SER A 104 3.74 -13.54 0.38
CA SER A 104 2.53 -14.30 0.69
C SER A 104 2.55 -15.66 -0.01
N SER A 105 1.63 -16.55 0.38
CA SER A 105 1.43 -17.85 -0.30
C SER A 105 0.72 -17.73 -1.66
N LEU A 106 0.32 -16.52 -2.05
CA LEU A 106 -0.32 -16.26 -3.34
C LEU A 106 0.73 -16.24 -4.46
N PRO A 107 0.36 -16.54 -5.72
CA PRO A 107 1.27 -16.45 -6.86
C PRO A 107 1.86 -15.05 -7.03
N ASP A 108 3.05 -14.94 -7.60
CA ASP A 108 3.64 -13.67 -8.01
C ASP A 108 2.78 -12.97 -9.06
N LEU A 109 2.90 -11.66 -9.15
CA LEU A 109 2.12 -10.83 -10.06
C LEU A 109 2.96 -10.41 -11.27
N PRO A 110 2.36 -10.39 -12.47
CA PRO A 110 2.97 -9.74 -13.62
C PRO A 110 3.12 -8.24 -13.36
N SER A 111 4.13 -7.64 -13.96
CA SER A 111 4.39 -6.20 -13.84
C SER A 111 3.26 -5.37 -14.46
N GLU A 112 2.89 -4.28 -13.79
CA GLU A 112 1.95 -3.25 -14.27
C GLU A 112 2.68 -1.90 -14.30
N PHE A 113 3.70 -1.80 -15.17
CA PHE A 113 4.50 -0.58 -15.29
C PHE A 113 3.71 0.55 -15.94
N SER A 114 3.97 1.77 -15.50
CA SER A 114 3.33 2.99 -15.99
C SER A 114 4.36 4.12 -16.12
N ASP A 115 3.96 5.21 -16.72
CA ASP A 115 4.74 6.45 -16.85
C ASP A 115 4.69 7.33 -15.58
N MET A 116 4.01 6.87 -14.52
CA MET A 116 3.97 7.59 -13.26
C MET A 116 5.36 7.63 -12.61
N ALA A 117 5.85 8.84 -12.35
CA ALA A 117 7.18 9.04 -11.78
C ALA A 117 7.25 8.63 -10.30
N PHE A 118 8.40 8.10 -9.89
CA PHE A 118 8.71 7.85 -8.48
C PHE A 118 9.19 9.14 -7.82
N VAL A 119 8.26 9.86 -7.24
CA VAL A 119 8.48 11.07 -6.44
C VAL A 119 8.23 10.81 -4.96
N GLU A 120 8.44 11.81 -4.09
CA GLU A 120 8.10 11.71 -2.67
C GLU A 120 6.65 11.24 -2.47
N GLY A 121 6.43 10.26 -1.59
CA GLY A 121 5.12 9.66 -1.29
C GLY A 121 4.64 8.62 -2.32
N THR A 122 5.32 8.42 -3.45
CA THR A 122 4.95 7.32 -4.38
C THR A 122 5.15 5.96 -3.71
N VAL A 123 4.18 5.05 -3.90
CA VAL A 123 4.21 3.70 -3.34
C VAL A 123 4.34 2.68 -4.47
N GLY A 124 5.44 1.91 -4.43
CA GLY A 124 5.76 0.91 -5.46
C GLY A 124 5.89 -0.49 -4.90
N MET A 125 5.59 -1.49 -5.74
CA MET A 125 5.80 -2.90 -5.37
C MET A 125 7.28 -3.28 -5.44
N ALA A 126 7.77 -3.91 -4.36
CA ALA A 126 9.09 -4.53 -4.36
C ALA A 126 9.04 -5.86 -5.13
N ARG A 127 10.16 -6.21 -5.77
CA ARG A 127 10.32 -7.42 -6.57
C ARG A 127 11.77 -7.91 -6.61
N SER A 128 11.99 -9.11 -7.08
CA SER A 128 13.32 -9.64 -7.41
C SER A 128 13.84 -9.05 -8.74
N ASN A 129 14.88 -9.66 -9.31
CA ASN A 129 15.36 -9.28 -10.65
C ASN A 129 14.34 -9.56 -11.75
N ASN A 130 13.46 -10.55 -11.58
CA ASN A 130 12.37 -10.80 -12.50
C ASN A 130 11.30 -9.70 -12.34
N PRO A 131 10.93 -8.95 -13.39
CA PRO A 131 9.86 -7.95 -13.34
C PRO A 131 8.52 -8.51 -12.83
N ASP A 132 8.23 -9.76 -13.14
CA ASP A 132 6.98 -10.46 -12.82
C ASP A 132 7.10 -11.28 -11.52
N SER A 133 7.75 -10.73 -10.51
CA SER A 133 7.95 -11.35 -9.20
C SER A 133 7.49 -10.53 -8.01
N ALA A 134 6.65 -9.52 -8.24
CA ALA A 134 6.03 -8.78 -7.16
C ALA A 134 5.03 -9.69 -6.41
N ASN A 135 4.97 -9.61 -5.08
CA ASN A 135 4.12 -10.48 -4.28
C ASN A 135 3.37 -9.73 -3.17
N SER A 136 4.03 -9.41 -2.06
CA SER A 136 3.44 -8.71 -0.90
C SER A 136 4.25 -7.51 -0.45
N GLN A 137 5.55 -7.47 -0.75
CA GLN A 137 6.44 -6.40 -0.30
C GLN A 137 6.24 -5.13 -1.14
N PHE A 138 6.30 -3.98 -0.47
CA PHE A 138 6.20 -2.67 -1.10
C PHE A 138 7.11 -1.65 -0.42
N PHE A 139 7.33 -0.53 -1.09
CA PHE A 139 8.13 0.57 -0.56
C PHE A 139 7.45 1.92 -0.80
N ILE A 140 7.75 2.87 0.08
CA ILE A 140 7.23 4.24 0.04
C ILE A 140 8.43 5.17 -0.11
N MET A 141 8.37 6.07 -1.09
CA MET A 141 9.47 6.97 -1.42
C MET A 141 9.59 8.12 -0.42
N PHE A 142 10.81 8.43 0.01
CA PHE A 142 11.13 9.65 0.74
C PHE A 142 11.48 10.82 -0.20
N GLN A 143 12.03 10.53 -1.38
CA GLN A 143 12.48 11.51 -2.35
C GLN A 143 12.33 10.96 -3.79
N PRO A 144 12.43 11.83 -4.82
CA PRO A 144 12.37 11.39 -6.21
C PRO A 144 13.47 10.39 -6.57
N ALA A 145 13.12 9.36 -7.35
CA ALA A 145 14.03 8.32 -7.82
C ALA A 145 13.77 7.96 -9.29
N PRO A 146 14.15 8.82 -10.25
CA PRO A 146 13.84 8.61 -11.68
C PRO A 146 14.40 7.30 -12.26
N HIS A 147 15.42 6.71 -11.63
CA HIS A 147 15.97 5.42 -12.05
C HIS A 147 15.02 4.23 -11.84
N LEU A 148 13.91 4.42 -11.09
CA LEU A 148 12.84 3.43 -10.88
C LEU A 148 11.69 3.58 -11.89
N ASP A 149 11.57 4.72 -12.58
CA ASP A 149 10.49 5.00 -13.51
C ASP A 149 10.42 3.94 -14.61
N ASN A 150 9.20 3.51 -14.94
CA ASN A 150 8.93 2.44 -15.92
C ASN A 150 9.59 1.07 -15.61
N LYS A 151 10.09 0.85 -14.39
CA LYS A 151 10.75 -0.41 -13.99
C LYS A 151 10.13 -1.05 -12.75
N TYR A 152 9.29 -0.31 -12.04
CA TYR A 152 8.54 -0.81 -10.88
C TYR A 152 7.07 -0.43 -11.01
N THR A 153 6.18 -1.28 -10.53
CA THR A 153 4.75 -1.02 -10.52
C THR A 153 4.41 -0.03 -9.41
N VAL A 154 3.85 1.12 -9.78
CA VAL A 154 3.25 2.08 -8.84
C VAL A 154 1.80 1.66 -8.60
N PHE A 155 1.39 1.51 -7.36
CA PHE A 155 0.02 1.13 -7.01
C PHE A 155 -0.68 2.11 -6.04
N GLY A 156 0.02 3.15 -5.58
CA GLY A 156 -0.55 4.13 -4.65
C GLY A 156 0.33 5.35 -4.45
N THR A 157 -0.24 6.34 -3.74
CA THR A 157 0.45 7.55 -3.28
C THR A 157 0.05 7.86 -1.85
N VAL A 158 0.99 8.32 -1.03
CA VAL A 158 0.70 8.81 0.32
C VAL A 158 -0.12 10.09 0.23
N SER A 159 -1.31 10.07 0.81
CA SER A 159 -2.20 11.23 0.92
C SER A 159 -2.02 11.98 2.24
N SER A 160 -1.55 11.28 3.31
CA SER A 160 -1.35 11.82 4.64
C SER A 160 -0.30 11.01 5.40
N GLY A 161 0.42 11.63 6.37
CA GLY A 161 1.35 10.92 7.25
C GLY A 161 2.80 10.84 6.77
N MET A 162 3.23 11.68 5.83
CA MET A 162 4.65 11.78 5.45
C MET A 162 5.56 12.16 6.62
N ASP A 163 5.05 12.91 7.59
CA ASP A 163 5.76 13.24 8.82
C ASP A 163 5.96 12.02 9.74
N VAL A 164 5.02 11.07 9.74
CA VAL A 164 5.15 9.76 10.43
C VAL A 164 6.16 8.89 9.68
N LEU A 165 6.03 8.81 8.35
CA LEU A 165 6.94 8.05 7.48
C LEU A 165 8.39 8.54 7.65
N SER A 166 8.62 9.85 7.68
CA SER A 166 9.95 10.45 7.81
C SER A 166 10.65 10.09 9.13
N LYS A 167 9.90 9.79 10.20
CA LYS A 167 10.39 9.41 11.53
C LYS A 167 10.64 7.91 11.67
N ILE A 168 10.22 7.08 10.72
CA ILE A 168 10.51 5.64 10.74
C ILE A 168 12.01 5.44 10.83
N LYS A 169 12.41 4.52 11.71
CA LYS A 169 13.80 4.22 12.02
C LYS A 169 14.58 3.85 10.76
N LYS A 170 15.66 4.57 10.52
CA LYS A 170 16.57 4.33 9.39
C LYS A 170 17.46 3.13 9.64
N GLY A 171 17.75 2.40 8.58
CA GLY A 171 18.65 1.25 8.63
C GLY A 171 20.11 1.61 8.38
N ASP A 172 20.97 0.63 8.57
CA ASP A 172 22.40 0.74 8.34
C ASP A 172 22.70 0.68 6.83
N LEU A 173 23.25 1.75 6.29
CA LEU A 173 23.63 1.85 4.87
C LEU A 173 24.66 0.80 4.45
N LYS A 174 25.56 0.38 5.38
CA LYS A 174 26.55 -0.68 5.10
C LYS A 174 25.89 -2.05 4.93
N ARG A 175 24.69 -2.21 5.47
CA ARG A 175 23.84 -3.40 5.35
C ARG A 175 22.65 -3.17 4.44
N ASN A 176 22.80 -2.32 3.41
CA ASN A 176 21.74 -2.00 2.44
C ASN A 176 20.44 -1.48 3.09
N GLY A 177 20.54 -0.72 4.17
CA GLY A 177 19.39 -0.14 4.86
C GLY A 177 18.66 -1.10 5.80
N ALA A 178 19.24 -2.25 6.17
CA ALA A 178 18.65 -3.18 7.12
C ALA A 178 18.46 -2.51 8.49
N VAL A 179 17.28 -2.68 9.08
CA VAL A 179 16.88 -1.99 10.31
C VAL A 179 16.93 -2.95 11.49
N ASP A 180 17.70 -2.59 12.51
CA ASP A 180 17.70 -3.29 13.80
C ASP A 180 16.58 -2.74 14.69
N ASN A 181 15.76 -3.63 15.29
CA ASN A 181 14.58 -3.26 16.06
C ASN A 181 13.68 -2.28 15.28
N PRO A 182 13.12 -2.71 14.15
CA PRO A 182 12.38 -1.86 13.23
C PRO A 182 11.03 -1.42 13.79
N ASP A 183 10.56 -0.26 13.33
CA ASP A 183 9.14 0.11 13.43
C ASP A 183 8.29 -0.87 12.62
N PHE A 184 7.00 -0.96 12.93
CA PHE A 184 6.11 -1.93 12.33
C PHE A 184 4.72 -1.38 12.07
N MET A 185 4.02 -1.99 11.14
CA MET A 185 2.60 -1.76 10.85
C MET A 185 1.78 -2.45 11.94
N LYS A 186 1.34 -1.71 12.96
CA LYS A 186 0.53 -2.23 14.08
C LYS A 186 -0.81 -2.77 13.59
N LYS A 187 -1.45 -2.01 12.70
CA LYS A 187 -2.71 -2.35 12.06
C LYS A 187 -2.73 -1.77 10.66
N VAL A 188 -3.28 -2.55 9.71
CA VAL A 188 -3.49 -2.09 8.34
C VAL A 188 -4.94 -2.39 7.93
N TYR A 189 -5.64 -1.38 7.39
CA TYR A 189 -7.04 -1.52 7.01
C TYR A 189 -7.39 -0.60 5.84
N LEU A 190 -8.48 -0.94 5.15
CA LEU A 190 -9.10 -0.08 4.14
C LEU A 190 -10.14 0.81 4.82
N GLU A 191 -10.08 2.10 4.53
CA GLU A 191 -11.09 3.05 5.00
C GLU A 191 -12.35 2.93 4.14
N LYS A 192 -13.52 2.84 4.80
CA LYS A 192 -14.83 2.69 4.18
C LYS A 192 -15.47 4.03 3.87
#